data_b40d6745f594dcf838885d56740e2824
#
_entry.id   b40d6745f594dcf838885d56740e2824
#
_cell.length_a   1.000
_cell.length_b   1.000
_cell.length_c   1.000
_cell.angle_alpha   90.00
_cell.angle_beta   90.00
_cell.angle_gamma   90.00
#
_symmetry.space_group_name_H-M   'P 1'
#
loop_
_entity.id
_entity.type
_entity.pdbx_description
1 polymer ?
#
loop_
_entity_poly.entity_id
_entity_poly.type
_entity_poly.pdbx_seq_one_letter_code
_entity_poly.pdbx_strand_id
1 'polypeptide(L)'
;MNKVVVIGSSINPRQGRFTYSETRSKFDADERFRQTIFTVNSLQNALPDAKIIIVDSSDDVKEYRLNLSYHRNVQFVQLKEISPEAHEIVNTHPNKSLCESLLLNTFYKYHKSN
;
A
#
# COMPACT_ATOMS: atom_id res chain seq x y z
N MET A 1 -0.28 14.57 -21.10
CA MET A 1 -0.75 14.76 -19.71
C MET A 1 -0.46 13.51 -18.90
N ASN A 2 0.30 13.64 -17.84
CA ASN A 2 0.70 12.49 -17.05
C ASN A 2 -0.41 12.10 -16.08
N LYS A 3 -0.81 10.85 -16.14
CA LYS A 3 -1.78 10.30 -15.20
C LYS A 3 -1.06 9.67 -14.03
N VAL A 4 -1.62 9.83 -12.83
CA VAL A 4 -1.10 9.23 -11.62
C VAL A 4 -2.20 8.36 -11.02
N VAL A 5 -1.87 7.11 -10.76
CA VAL A 5 -2.79 6.17 -10.10
C VAL A 5 -2.26 5.87 -8.72
N VAL A 6 -3.08 6.07 -7.71
CA VAL A 6 -2.70 5.81 -6.31
C VAL A 6 -3.44 4.58 -5.82
N ILE A 7 -2.70 3.64 -5.28
CA ILE A 7 -3.26 2.39 -4.76
C ILE A 7 -2.96 2.31 -3.26
N GLY A 8 -4.01 2.16 -2.47
CA GLY A 8 -3.87 1.85 -1.05
C GLY A 8 -3.55 0.38 -0.88
N SER A 9 -2.61 0.06 -0.01
CA SER A 9 -2.11 -1.29 0.16
C SER A 9 -1.83 -1.63 1.62
N SER A 10 -1.96 -2.90 1.96
CA SER A 10 -1.55 -3.45 3.25
C SER A 10 -1.03 -4.85 2.98
N ILE A 11 0.17 -4.93 2.40
CA ILE A 11 0.76 -6.20 1.98
C ILE A 11 1.01 -7.11 3.18
N ASN A 12 1.56 -6.54 4.25
CA ASN A 12 1.90 -7.31 5.44
C ASN A 12 1.20 -6.70 6.66
N PRO A 13 -0.11 -6.95 6.84
CA PRO A 13 -0.86 -6.34 7.94
C PRO A 13 -0.38 -6.84 9.28
N ARG A 14 -0.51 -5.98 10.30
CA ARG A 14 -0.16 -6.35 11.66
C ARG A 14 -0.98 -7.55 12.10
N GLN A 15 -0.30 -8.50 12.74
CA GLN A 15 -0.97 -9.58 13.43
C GLN A 15 -1.57 -9.01 14.72
N GLY A 16 -2.81 -9.35 14.97
CA GLY A 16 -3.44 -8.83 16.16
C GLY A 16 -4.82 -9.38 16.34
N ARG A 17 -5.55 -8.69 17.18
CA ARG A 17 -6.92 -9.07 17.56
C ARG A 17 -7.90 -9.23 16.41
N PHE A 18 -7.52 -8.82 15.21
CA PHE A 18 -8.38 -8.92 14.03
C PHE A 18 -8.01 -10.08 13.12
N THR A 19 -6.96 -10.83 13.46
CA THR A 19 -6.56 -12.00 12.70
C THR A 19 -7.10 -13.26 13.36
N TYR A 20 -7.69 -14.12 12.55
CA TYR A 20 -8.31 -15.34 13.05
C TYR A 20 -7.32 -16.48 13.26
N SER A 21 -6.11 -16.37 12.71
CA SER A 21 -5.05 -17.33 12.95
C SER A 21 -3.69 -16.74 12.60
N GLU A 22 -2.66 -17.14 13.35
CA GLU A 22 -1.31 -16.66 13.18
C GLU A 22 -0.68 -17.14 11.86
N THR A 23 -1.02 -18.35 11.45
CA THR A 23 -0.50 -18.94 10.22
C THR A 23 -1.02 -18.25 8.96
N ARG A 24 -2.19 -17.66 9.05
CA ARG A 24 -2.84 -17.03 7.92
C ARG A 24 -2.14 -15.76 7.44
N SER A 25 -1.54 -15.01 8.35
CA SER A 25 -0.97 -13.71 8.00
C SER A 25 0.27 -13.80 7.13
N LYS A 26 1.07 -14.86 7.28
CA LYS A 26 2.28 -15.02 6.46
C LYS A 26 1.96 -15.41 5.02
N PHE A 27 1.01 -16.32 4.84
CA PHE A 27 0.52 -16.66 3.51
C PHE A 27 -0.19 -15.48 2.86
N ASP A 28 -0.91 -14.70 3.65
CA ASP A 28 -1.65 -13.55 3.16
C ASP A 28 -0.72 -12.45 2.64
N ALA A 29 0.46 -12.28 3.23
CA ALA A 29 1.41 -11.27 2.77
C ALA A 29 1.90 -11.58 1.36
N ASP A 30 2.32 -12.83 1.10
CA ASP A 30 2.76 -13.23 -0.22
C ASP A 30 1.63 -13.19 -1.24
N GLU A 31 0.44 -13.61 -0.85
CA GLU A 31 -0.74 -13.56 -1.71
C GLU A 31 -1.10 -12.12 -2.07
N ARG A 32 -1.09 -11.24 -1.09
CA ARG A 32 -1.39 -9.82 -1.33
C ARG A 32 -0.34 -9.17 -2.20
N PHE A 33 0.91 -9.57 -2.05
CA PHE A 33 1.97 -9.07 -2.90
C PHE A 33 1.76 -9.51 -4.36
N ARG A 34 1.39 -10.76 -4.58
CA ARG A 34 1.09 -11.26 -5.92
C ARG A 34 -0.08 -10.51 -6.54
N GLN A 35 -1.12 -10.25 -5.76
CA GLN A 35 -2.26 -9.47 -6.21
C GLN A 35 -1.85 -8.04 -6.57
N THR A 36 -0.95 -7.46 -5.79
CA THR A 36 -0.42 -6.14 -6.08
C THR A 36 0.34 -6.12 -7.40
N ILE A 37 1.21 -7.11 -7.63
CA ILE A 37 1.94 -7.23 -8.88
C ILE A 37 0.98 -7.38 -10.06
N PHE A 38 -0.05 -8.21 -9.90
CA PHE A 38 -1.06 -8.38 -10.94
C PHE A 38 -1.75 -7.06 -11.27
N THR A 39 -2.12 -6.31 -10.23
CA THR A 39 -2.77 -5.01 -10.39
C THR A 39 -1.85 -4.01 -11.10
N VAL A 40 -0.59 -3.97 -10.69
CA VAL A 40 0.40 -3.09 -11.32
C VAL A 40 0.55 -3.42 -12.80
N ASN A 41 0.70 -4.71 -13.13
CA ASN A 41 0.85 -5.13 -14.52
C ASN A 41 -0.39 -4.78 -15.34
N SER A 42 -1.58 -4.98 -14.78
CA SER A 42 -2.84 -4.65 -15.46
C SER A 42 -2.95 -3.15 -15.73
N LEU A 43 -2.56 -2.33 -14.75
CA LEU A 43 -2.58 -0.88 -14.91
C LEU A 43 -1.56 -0.41 -15.93
N GLN A 44 -0.38 -1.01 -15.95
CA GLN A 44 0.65 -0.65 -16.93
C GLN A 44 0.20 -0.98 -18.36
N ASN A 45 -0.54 -2.08 -18.52
CA ASN A 45 -1.10 -2.42 -19.83
C ASN A 45 -2.21 -1.48 -20.25
N ALA A 46 -3.08 -1.10 -19.32
CA ALA A 46 -4.22 -0.23 -19.61
C ALA A 46 -3.80 1.24 -19.75
N LEU A 47 -2.82 1.66 -18.96
CA LEU A 47 -2.36 3.05 -18.88
C LEU A 47 -0.84 3.10 -18.93
N PRO A 48 -0.23 2.87 -20.11
CA PRO A 48 1.24 2.74 -20.22
C PRO A 48 2.03 3.96 -19.75
N ASP A 49 1.43 5.14 -19.83
CA ASP A 49 2.11 6.39 -19.48
C ASP A 49 1.81 6.85 -18.06
N ALA A 50 1.03 6.09 -17.31
CA ALA A 50 0.66 6.48 -15.95
C ALA A 50 1.77 6.15 -14.96
N LYS A 51 1.93 7.02 -13.97
CA LYS A 51 2.76 6.74 -12.81
C LYS A 51 1.89 6.05 -11.77
N ILE A 52 2.37 4.95 -11.23
CA ILE A 52 1.64 4.19 -10.22
C ILE A 52 2.31 4.40 -8.87
N ILE A 53 1.55 4.86 -7.89
CA ILE A 53 2.04 5.08 -6.55
C ILE A 53 1.30 4.14 -5.60
N ILE A 54 2.04 3.29 -4.93
CA ILE A 54 1.47 2.36 -3.94
C ILE A 54 1.77 2.92 -2.56
N VAL A 55 0.71 3.21 -1.79
CA VAL A 55 0.83 3.68 -0.42
C VAL A 55 0.48 2.52 0.50
N ASP A 56 1.46 2.00 1.21
CA ASP A 56 1.30 0.80 2.01
C ASP A 56 1.34 1.12 3.50
N SER A 57 0.41 0.54 4.24
CA SER A 57 0.27 0.76 5.68
C SER A 57 1.00 -0.25 6.56
N SER A 58 1.74 -1.18 5.94
CA SER A 58 2.46 -2.22 6.70
C SER A 58 3.63 -1.65 7.49
N ASP A 59 4.02 -2.37 8.54
CA ASP A 59 5.20 -2.02 9.34
C ASP A 59 6.50 -2.41 8.63
N ASP A 60 6.54 -3.61 8.08
CA ASP A 60 7.74 -4.16 7.46
C ASP A 60 7.42 -4.77 6.10
N VAL A 61 7.92 -4.13 5.05
CA VAL A 61 7.69 -4.57 3.67
C VAL A 61 8.98 -4.47 2.84
N LYS A 62 10.11 -4.55 3.50
CA LYS A 62 11.41 -4.30 2.87
C LYS A 62 11.62 -5.11 1.58
N GLU A 63 11.34 -6.40 1.63
CA GLU A 63 11.51 -7.27 0.46
C GLU A 63 10.53 -6.93 -0.66
N TYR A 64 9.29 -6.65 -0.30
CA TYR A 64 8.27 -6.30 -1.28
C TYR A 64 8.55 -4.95 -1.91
N ARG A 65 9.01 -4.00 -1.11
CA ARG A 65 9.37 -2.68 -1.60
C ARG A 65 10.48 -2.76 -2.63
N LEU A 66 11.50 -3.59 -2.36
CA LEU A 66 12.60 -3.77 -3.28
C LEU A 66 12.14 -4.34 -4.61
N ASN A 67 11.29 -5.36 -4.58
CA ASN A 67 10.72 -5.96 -5.79
C ASN A 67 9.93 -4.95 -6.61
N LEU A 68 9.09 -4.18 -5.95
CA LEU A 68 8.24 -3.20 -6.65
C LEU A 68 9.04 -2.05 -7.24
N SER A 69 10.19 -1.72 -6.67
CA SER A 69 11.04 -0.65 -7.18
C SER A 69 11.65 -0.97 -8.55
N TYR A 70 11.66 -2.24 -8.96
CA TYR A 70 12.15 -2.62 -10.28
C TYR A 70 11.10 -2.46 -11.38
N HIS A 71 9.85 -2.23 -11.03
CA HIS A 71 8.79 -2.02 -12.01
C HIS A 71 8.83 -0.58 -12.53
N ARG A 72 8.67 -0.45 -13.84
CA ARG A 72 8.71 0.85 -14.49
C ARG A 72 7.54 1.73 -14.03
N ASN A 73 7.83 2.98 -13.71
CA ASN A 73 6.83 3.98 -13.32
C ASN A 73 6.05 3.61 -12.06
N VAL A 74 6.65 2.80 -11.18
CA VAL A 74 6.04 2.44 -9.91
C VAL A 74 6.84 3.05 -8.77
N GLN A 75 6.15 3.73 -7.87
CA GLN A 75 6.72 4.26 -6.64
C GLN A 75 6.01 3.62 -5.46
N PHE A 76 6.78 3.11 -4.51
CA PHE A 76 6.26 2.50 -3.30
C PHE A 76 6.53 3.43 -2.12
N VAL A 77 5.47 3.79 -1.40
CA VAL A 77 5.54 4.69 -0.27
C VAL A 77 4.96 4.00 0.95
N GLN A 78 5.68 4.03 2.06
CA GLN A 78 5.15 3.50 3.32
C GLN A 78 4.46 4.63 4.09
N LEU A 79 3.25 4.36 4.56
CA LEU A 79 2.46 5.35 5.27
C LEU A 79 3.20 5.87 6.51
N LYS A 80 3.93 4.99 7.21
CA LYS A 80 4.67 5.40 8.41
C LYS A 80 5.76 6.44 8.13
N GLU A 81 6.25 6.51 6.90
CA GLU A 81 7.25 7.50 6.51
C GLU A 81 6.62 8.88 6.27
N ILE A 82 5.34 8.89 5.89
CA ILE A 82 4.60 10.13 5.66
C ILE A 82 4.01 10.65 6.97
N SER A 83 3.35 9.78 7.71
CA SER A 83 2.66 10.14 8.94
C SER A 83 2.62 8.94 9.89
N PRO A 84 3.52 8.89 10.88
CA PRO A 84 3.49 7.81 11.87
C PRO A 84 2.15 7.74 12.61
N GLU A 85 1.51 8.88 12.81
CA GLU A 85 0.22 8.95 13.48
C GLU A 85 -0.87 8.27 12.66
N ALA A 86 -0.97 8.60 11.37
CA ALA A 86 -1.93 7.97 10.48
C ALA A 86 -1.66 6.46 10.34
N HIS A 87 -0.38 6.10 10.27
CA HIS A 87 0.04 4.70 10.20
C HIS A 87 -0.49 3.91 11.40
N GLU A 88 -0.37 4.46 12.59
CA GLU A 88 -0.85 3.81 13.80
C GLU A 88 -2.37 3.65 13.80
N ILE A 89 -3.09 4.70 13.43
CA ILE A 89 -4.55 4.65 13.37
C ILE A 89 -5.02 3.61 12.36
N VAL A 90 -4.43 3.60 11.17
CA VAL A 90 -4.81 2.65 10.10
C VAL A 90 -4.61 1.21 10.56
N ASN A 91 -3.58 0.95 11.35
CA ASN A 91 -3.27 -0.41 11.79
C ASN A 91 -4.05 -0.85 13.02
N THR A 92 -4.69 0.06 13.74
CA THR A 92 -5.36 -0.28 15.00
C THR A 92 -6.87 -0.05 14.98
N HIS A 93 -7.36 0.79 14.09
CA HIS A 93 -8.78 1.08 14.03
C HIS A 93 -9.56 -0.04 13.35
N PRO A 94 -10.71 -0.47 13.91
CA PRO A 94 -11.47 -1.58 13.36
C PRO A 94 -12.23 -1.30 12.06
N ASN A 95 -12.50 -0.04 11.76
CA ASN A 95 -13.26 0.33 10.57
C ASN A 95 -12.34 0.45 9.35
N LYS A 96 -12.40 -0.54 8.47
CA LYS A 96 -11.53 -0.59 7.29
C LYS A 96 -11.76 0.54 6.30
N SER A 97 -13.03 0.92 6.11
CA SER A 97 -13.35 2.01 5.18
C SER A 97 -12.76 3.33 5.66
N LEU A 98 -12.84 3.59 6.96
CA LEU A 98 -12.25 4.79 7.54
C LEU A 98 -10.73 4.77 7.41
N CYS A 99 -10.11 3.61 7.64
CA CYS A 99 -8.67 3.46 7.51
C CYS A 99 -8.19 3.71 6.09
N GLU A 100 -8.89 3.17 5.10
CA GLU A 100 -8.56 3.38 3.70
C GLU A 100 -8.69 4.85 3.31
N SER A 101 -9.76 5.51 3.75
CA SER A 101 -9.95 6.93 3.51
C SER A 101 -8.84 7.76 4.14
N LEU A 102 -8.45 7.43 5.37
CA LEU A 102 -7.38 8.14 6.06
C LEU A 102 -6.04 7.97 5.34
N LEU A 103 -5.75 6.75 4.90
CA LEU A 103 -4.51 6.46 4.16
C LEU A 103 -4.43 7.31 2.88
N LEU A 104 -5.49 7.29 2.08
CA LEU A 104 -5.51 8.01 0.81
C LEU A 104 -5.50 9.52 1.01
N ASN A 105 -6.24 10.02 1.99
CA ASN A 105 -6.25 11.45 2.29
C ASN A 105 -4.90 11.93 2.81
N THR A 106 -4.25 11.13 3.65
CA THR A 106 -2.92 11.46 4.18
C THR A 106 -1.91 11.56 3.04
N PHE A 107 -1.94 10.58 2.13
CA PHE A 107 -1.04 10.62 0.99
C PHE A 107 -1.34 11.81 0.07
N TYR A 108 -2.61 12.09 -0.16
CA TYR A 108 -2.99 13.21 -1.03
C TYR A 108 -2.45 14.53 -0.49
N LYS A 109 -2.60 14.78 0.81
CA LYS A 109 -2.07 15.98 1.43
C LYS A 109 -0.56 16.06 1.33
N TYR A 110 0.10 14.95 1.56
CA TYR A 110 1.56 14.87 1.46
C TYR A 110 2.03 15.18 0.04
N HIS A 111 1.40 14.56 -0.94
CA HIS A 111 1.76 14.71 -2.34
C HIS A 111 1.52 16.15 -2.82
N LYS A 112 0.43 16.74 -2.39
CA LYS A 112 0.07 18.11 -2.75
C LYS A 112 1.05 19.13 -2.16
N SER A 113 1.59 18.85 -0.97
CA SER A 113 2.52 19.75 -0.29
C SER A 113 3.94 19.67 -0.84
N ASN A 114 4.23 18.62 -1.56
CA ASN A 114 5.53 18.38 -2.16
C ASN A 114 5.40 18.40 -3.69
#